data_43893bc4ec4637ef07359bd8af53411c
#
_entry.id   43893bc4ec4637ef07359bd8af53411c
#
_cell.length_a   1.000
_cell.length_b   1.000
_cell.length_c   1.000
_cell.angle_alpha   90.00
_cell.angle_beta   90.00
_cell.angle_gamma   90.00
#
_symmetry.space_group_name_H-M   'P 1'
#
loop_
_entity.id
_entity.type
_entity.pdbx_description
1 polymer ?
#
loop_
_entity_poly.entity_id
_entity_poly.type
_entity_poly.pdbx_seq_one_letter_code
_entity_poly.pdbx_strand_id
1 'polypeptide(L)'
;EKIKLLKEKLYEKEHAQELKDAFIQRLKKNSLDLPDDSKYMGEIEAFALGKTDKCKTLKDAGFKETIERAHQILLDTGVWNITRNPYPLRWGVSMKSASEVLLAPPNEERLKLEHVAYAIDNESSTDPDDAIFFDGEYLWVHIADPASTVFPDSSIDKAARVRGATLYIPEGTARMLCEDCLEDYALGLKKDSNALSFRIKLDDNYEIENNISKY
;
A
#
# COMPACT_ATOMS: atom_id res chain seq x y z
N GLU A 1 -42.89 -3.90 13.66
CA GLU A 1 -41.60 -3.53 13.11
C GLU A 1 -41.60 -3.53 11.58
N LYS A 2 -41.95 -4.61 10.88
CA LYS A 2 -42.04 -4.67 9.41
C LYS A 2 -42.97 -3.63 8.76
N ILE A 3 -44.15 -3.37 9.38
CA ILE A 3 -45.11 -2.38 8.86
C ILE A 3 -44.57 -0.94 9.00
N LYS A 4 -43.87 -0.64 10.08
CA LYS A 4 -43.21 0.67 10.29
C LYS A 4 -42.15 0.90 9.22
N LEU A 5 -41.31 -0.07 8.99
CA LEU A 5 -40.23 -0.03 7.98
C LEU A 5 -40.78 0.13 6.55
N LEU A 6 -41.92 -0.51 6.24
CA LEU A 6 -42.60 -0.38 4.95
C LEU A 6 -43.19 1.03 4.74
N LYS A 7 -43.79 1.60 5.79
CA LYS A 7 -44.31 2.97 5.73
C LYS A 7 -43.18 4.02 5.57
N GLU A 8 -42.08 3.83 6.26
CA GLU A 8 -40.89 4.70 6.13
C GLU A 8 -40.33 4.63 4.70
N LYS A 9 -40.15 3.45 4.13
CA LYS A 9 -39.70 3.27 2.74
C LYS A 9 -40.69 3.87 1.71
N LEU A 10 -41.99 3.77 1.95
CA LEU A 10 -42.97 4.37 1.06
C LEU A 10 -42.91 5.88 1.12
N TYR A 11 -42.87 6.46 2.33
CA TYR A 11 -42.67 7.91 2.53
C TYR A 11 -41.38 8.42 1.87
N GLU A 12 -40.27 7.73 2.06
CA GLU A 12 -38.99 8.09 1.42
C GLU A 12 -39.08 8.07 -0.11
N LYS A 13 -39.80 7.12 -0.68
CA LYS A 13 -39.97 7.04 -2.12
C LYS A 13 -40.86 8.17 -2.68
N GLU A 14 -41.91 8.53 -1.97
CA GLU A 14 -42.85 9.59 -2.36
C GLU A 14 -42.20 10.99 -2.20
N HIS A 15 -41.34 11.18 -1.21
CA HIS A 15 -40.69 12.46 -0.90
C HIS A 15 -39.19 12.52 -1.25
N ALA A 16 -38.70 11.56 -2.07
CA ALA A 16 -37.28 11.40 -2.34
C ALA A 16 -36.57 12.69 -2.82
N GLN A 17 -37.26 13.47 -3.65
CA GLN A 17 -36.70 14.73 -4.16
C GLN A 17 -36.64 15.80 -3.07
N GLU A 18 -37.68 15.97 -2.28
CA GLU A 18 -37.73 16.93 -1.17
C GLU A 18 -36.67 16.62 -0.11
N LEU A 19 -36.52 15.35 0.26
CA LEU A 19 -35.51 14.89 1.20
C LEU A 19 -34.09 15.14 0.67
N LYS A 20 -33.88 14.90 -0.63
CA LYS A 20 -32.59 15.20 -1.28
C LYS A 20 -32.29 16.70 -1.31
N ASP A 21 -33.27 17.53 -1.62
CA ASP A 21 -33.11 18.99 -1.66
C ASP A 21 -32.82 19.54 -0.25
N ALA A 22 -33.48 19.02 0.78
CA ALA A 22 -33.21 19.35 2.17
C ALA A 22 -31.80 18.95 2.60
N PHE A 23 -31.37 17.74 2.22
CA PHE A 23 -29.99 17.30 2.44
C PHE A 23 -28.98 18.23 1.77
N ILE A 24 -29.19 18.61 0.49
CA ILE A 24 -28.30 19.52 -0.22
C ILE A 24 -28.20 20.89 0.49
N GLN A 25 -29.30 21.40 1.04
CA GLN A 25 -29.26 22.65 1.82
C GLN A 25 -28.46 22.51 3.12
N ARG A 26 -28.58 21.38 3.82
CA ARG A 26 -27.76 21.09 5.01
C ARG A 26 -26.28 20.91 4.65
N LEU A 27 -25.99 20.23 3.54
CA LEU A 27 -24.63 20.05 3.03
C LEU A 27 -23.94 21.39 2.74
N LYS A 28 -24.65 22.32 2.08
CA LYS A 28 -24.16 23.68 1.82
C LYS A 28 -23.82 24.46 3.08
N LYS A 29 -24.58 24.26 4.14
CA LYS A 29 -24.42 24.94 5.43
C LYS A 29 -23.47 24.23 6.39
N ASN A 30 -22.90 23.11 5.98
CA ASN A 30 -22.11 22.21 6.83
C ASN A 30 -22.85 21.82 8.13
N SER A 31 -24.14 21.50 8.00
CA SER A 31 -25.05 21.20 9.12
C SER A 31 -25.80 19.87 8.90
N LEU A 32 -25.03 18.85 8.50
CA LEU A 32 -25.59 17.51 8.28
C LEU A 32 -26.12 16.92 9.58
N ASP A 33 -27.22 16.19 9.49
CA ASP A 33 -27.79 15.42 10.56
C ASP A 33 -27.36 13.95 10.39
N LEU A 34 -26.22 13.62 10.96
CA LEU A 34 -25.71 12.24 10.95
C LEU A 34 -26.33 11.46 12.13
N PRO A 35 -26.79 10.20 11.94
CA PRO A 35 -26.54 9.33 10.78
C PRO A 35 -27.55 9.47 9.62
N ASP A 36 -28.64 10.23 9.75
CA ASP A 36 -29.74 10.26 8.77
C ASP A 36 -29.30 10.72 7.38
N ASP A 37 -28.41 11.70 7.31
CA ASP A 37 -27.85 12.20 6.05
C ASP A 37 -26.74 11.31 5.47
N SER A 38 -26.19 10.39 6.24
CA SER A 38 -25.07 9.54 5.78
C SER A 38 -25.42 8.69 4.56
N LYS A 39 -26.69 8.31 4.41
CA LYS A 39 -27.20 7.56 3.24
C LYS A 39 -27.02 8.33 1.91
N TYR A 40 -26.97 9.65 1.94
CA TYR A 40 -26.79 10.52 0.77
C TYR A 40 -25.32 10.82 0.47
N MET A 41 -24.40 10.53 1.42
CA MET A 41 -22.97 10.82 1.25
C MET A 41 -22.24 9.79 0.38
N GLY A 42 -22.82 8.63 0.09
CA GLY A 42 -22.17 7.54 -0.64
C GLY A 42 -21.68 7.94 -2.05
N GLU A 43 -22.38 8.81 -2.76
CA GLU A 43 -21.94 9.31 -4.06
C GLU A 43 -20.68 10.19 -3.93
N ILE A 44 -20.66 11.06 -2.91
CA ILE A 44 -19.49 11.92 -2.62
C ILE A 44 -18.30 11.06 -2.19
N GLU A 45 -18.54 10.03 -1.35
CA GLU A 45 -17.47 9.09 -0.95
C GLU A 45 -16.91 8.30 -2.14
N ALA A 46 -17.78 7.78 -3.01
CA ALA A 46 -17.34 7.04 -4.20
C ALA A 46 -16.49 7.93 -5.12
N PHE A 47 -16.90 9.18 -5.31
CA PHE A 47 -16.15 10.15 -6.10
C PHE A 47 -14.84 10.55 -5.41
N ALA A 48 -14.85 10.80 -4.09
CA ALA A 48 -13.65 11.11 -3.32
C ALA A 48 -12.62 9.96 -3.34
N LEU A 49 -13.07 8.72 -3.48
CA LEU A 49 -12.22 7.53 -3.62
C LEU A 49 -11.79 7.23 -5.06
N GLY A 50 -12.17 8.07 -6.04
CA GLY A 50 -11.86 7.85 -7.45
C GLY A 50 -12.59 6.66 -8.09
N LYS A 51 -13.69 6.18 -7.48
CA LYS A 51 -14.51 5.08 -8.01
C LYS A 51 -15.45 5.51 -9.12
N THR A 52 -15.72 6.80 -9.22
CA THR A 52 -16.59 7.41 -10.23
C THR A 52 -15.94 8.69 -10.76
N ASP A 53 -16.22 9.03 -12.02
CA ASP A 53 -15.68 10.24 -12.67
C ASP A 53 -16.56 11.46 -12.48
N LYS A 54 -17.76 11.30 -11.88
CA LYS A 54 -18.75 12.35 -11.70
C LYS A 54 -19.46 12.22 -10.35
N CYS A 55 -19.86 13.37 -9.81
CA CYS A 55 -20.65 13.45 -8.59
C CYS A 55 -21.76 14.48 -8.75
N LYS A 56 -22.96 13.99 -9.06
CA LYS A 56 -24.14 14.85 -9.24
C LYS A 56 -24.46 15.65 -7.98
N THR A 57 -24.29 15.04 -6.81
CA THR A 57 -24.56 15.69 -5.51
C THR A 57 -23.68 16.92 -5.29
N LEU A 58 -22.40 16.91 -5.65
CA LEU A 58 -21.54 18.09 -5.61
C LEU A 58 -22.02 19.17 -6.57
N LYS A 59 -22.38 18.79 -7.78
CA LYS A 59 -22.89 19.72 -8.79
C LYS A 59 -24.20 20.37 -8.36
N ASP A 60 -25.17 19.57 -7.87
CA ASP A 60 -26.47 20.06 -7.38
C ASP A 60 -26.29 20.98 -6.15
N ALA A 61 -25.27 20.71 -5.33
CA ALA A 61 -24.89 21.59 -4.23
C ALA A 61 -24.10 22.83 -4.66
N GLY A 62 -23.72 22.97 -5.92
CA GLY A 62 -22.94 24.10 -6.43
C GLY A 62 -21.46 24.08 -6.02
N PHE A 63 -20.95 22.93 -5.61
CA PHE A 63 -19.53 22.76 -5.32
C PHE A 63 -18.75 22.39 -6.58
N LYS A 64 -17.45 22.67 -6.55
CA LYS A 64 -16.53 22.24 -7.61
C LYS A 64 -16.47 20.71 -7.62
N GLU A 65 -16.67 20.09 -8.78
CA GLU A 65 -16.65 18.64 -8.97
C GLU A 65 -15.19 18.17 -9.12
N THR A 66 -14.47 18.09 -7.98
CA THR A 66 -13.10 17.54 -7.90
C THR A 66 -12.97 16.62 -6.70
N ILE A 67 -12.05 15.65 -6.81
CA ILE A 67 -11.76 14.66 -5.76
C ILE A 67 -11.33 15.34 -4.46
N GLU A 68 -10.53 16.40 -4.55
CA GLU A 68 -10.05 17.17 -3.42
C GLU A 68 -11.21 17.87 -2.69
N ARG A 69 -12.15 18.44 -3.47
CA ARG A 69 -13.34 19.10 -2.86
C ARG A 69 -14.27 18.08 -2.20
N ALA A 70 -14.48 16.94 -2.81
CA ALA A 70 -15.23 15.84 -2.21
C ALA A 70 -14.59 15.36 -0.90
N HIS A 71 -13.29 15.15 -0.91
CA HIS A 71 -12.52 14.76 0.28
C HIS A 71 -12.65 15.81 1.40
N GLN A 72 -12.46 17.09 1.07
CA GLN A 72 -12.60 18.17 2.05
C GLN A 72 -14.00 18.22 2.69
N ILE A 73 -15.06 18.09 1.87
CA ILE A 73 -16.44 18.03 2.36
C ILE A 73 -16.66 16.88 3.34
N LEU A 74 -16.09 15.70 3.04
CA LEU A 74 -16.20 14.53 3.91
C LEU A 74 -15.50 14.73 5.26
N LEU A 75 -14.39 15.46 5.28
CA LEU A 75 -13.71 15.87 6.51
C LEU A 75 -14.50 16.95 7.26
N ASP A 76 -14.91 18.02 6.58
CA ASP A 76 -15.63 19.16 7.16
C ASP A 76 -16.95 18.72 7.82
N THR A 77 -17.63 17.75 7.21
CA THR A 77 -18.91 17.21 7.70
C THR A 77 -18.76 16.11 8.76
N GLY A 78 -17.53 15.68 9.04
CA GLY A 78 -17.24 14.60 10.00
C GLY A 78 -17.62 13.19 9.52
N VAL A 79 -18.00 13.01 8.25
CA VAL A 79 -18.24 11.69 7.63
C VAL A 79 -16.93 10.93 7.55
N TRP A 80 -15.83 11.61 7.23
CA TRP A 80 -14.49 11.09 7.36
C TRP A 80 -13.75 11.78 8.50
N ASN A 81 -12.90 11.02 9.19
CA ASN A 81 -11.92 11.58 10.09
C ASN A 81 -10.58 11.79 9.36
N ILE A 82 -9.69 12.59 9.95
CA ILE A 82 -8.39 12.94 9.36
C ILE A 82 -7.46 11.74 9.17
N THR A 83 -7.70 10.65 9.91
CA THR A 83 -6.89 9.43 9.83
C THR A 83 -7.31 8.51 8.68
N ARG A 84 -8.43 8.79 8.01
CA ARG A 84 -8.88 7.99 6.88
C ARG A 84 -8.01 8.25 5.65
N ASN A 85 -7.23 7.25 5.26
CA ASN A 85 -6.35 7.29 4.10
C ASN A 85 -7.09 6.85 2.81
N PRO A 86 -7.41 7.76 1.86
CA PRO A 86 -8.08 7.39 0.62
C PRO A 86 -7.11 6.93 -0.49
N TYR A 87 -5.81 7.17 -0.33
CA TYR A 87 -4.83 7.03 -1.41
C TYR A 87 -4.66 5.61 -1.93
N PRO A 88 -4.59 4.55 -1.10
CA PRO A 88 -4.49 3.20 -1.61
C PRO A 88 -5.64 2.83 -2.54
N LEU A 89 -6.87 3.23 -2.19
CA LEU A 89 -8.05 2.98 -3.03
C LEU A 89 -8.04 3.82 -4.31
N ARG A 90 -7.60 5.10 -4.25
CA ARG A 90 -7.47 5.98 -5.42
C ARG A 90 -6.47 5.46 -6.44
N TRP A 91 -5.40 4.85 -5.97
CA TRP A 91 -4.34 4.30 -6.82
C TRP A 91 -4.57 2.83 -7.18
N GLY A 92 -5.65 2.23 -6.68
CA GLY A 92 -5.98 0.84 -6.96
C GLY A 92 -4.97 -0.17 -6.40
N VAL A 93 -4.22 0.22 -5.35
CA VAL A 93 -3.22 -0.65 -4.73
C VAL A 93 -3.84 -1.50 -3.64
N SER A 94 -3.37 -2.74 -3.52
CA SER A 94 -3.82 -3.68 -2.49
C SER A 94 -3.26 -3.29 -1.12
N MET A 95 -4.12 -3.28 -0.11
CA MET A 95 -3.76 -3.14 1.31
C MET A 95 -3.42 -4.49 1.97
N LYS A 96 -3.45 -5.58 1.20
CA LYS A 96 -3.12 -6.93 1.68
C LYS A 96 -1.82 -7.38 1.07
N SER A 97 -0.98 -8.04 1.85
CA SER A 97 0.22 -8.73 1.38
C SER A 97 -0.13 -9.76 0.30
N ALA A 98 0.85 -10.12 -0.51
CA ALA A 98 0.73 -11.23 -1.46
C ALA A 98 0.44 -12.53 -0.70
N SER A 99 -0.32 -13.43 -1.35
CA SER A 99 -0.71 -14.74 -0.80
C SER A 99 0.00 -15.91 -1.49
N GLU A 100 0.71 -15.63 -2.57
CA GLU A 100 1.46 -16.60 -3.32
C GLU A 100 2.71 -17.02 -2.54
N VAL A 101 2.72 -18.26 -2.04
CA VAL A 101 3.79 -18.80 -1.21
C VAL A 101 5.03 -19.08 -2.06
N LEU A 102 6.19 -18.54 -1.66
CA LEU A 102 7.47 -18.88 -2.25
C LEU A 102 7.93 -20.26 -1.78
N LEU A 103 8.65 -20.93 -2.65
CA LEU A 103 9.39 -22.13 -2.26
C LEU A 103 10.57 -21.71 -1.37
N ALA A 104 11.00 -22.62 -0.49
CA ALA A 104 12.25 -22.42 0.24
C ALA A 104 13.43 -22.29 -0.76
N PRO A 105 14.49 -21.52 -0.39
CA PRO A 105 15.66 -21.38 -1.24
C PRO A 105 16.22 -22.74 -1.68
N PRO A 106 16.64 -22.89 -2.94
CA PRO A 106 17.17 -24.15 -3.43
C PRO A 106 18.47 -24.51 -2.67
N ASN A 107 18.65 -25.80 -2.42
CA ASN A 107 19.92 -26.29 -1.88
C ASN A 107 20.95 -26.35 -3.02
N GLU A 108 21.63 -25.26 -3.26
CA GLU A 108 22.68 -25.13 -4.26
C GLU A 108 24.02 -24.79 -3.60
N GLU A 109 25.10 -25.09 -4.28
CA GLU A 109 26.44 -24.71 -3.82
C GLU A 109 26.65 -23.22 -3.99
N ARG A 110 26.80 -22.50 -2.87
CA ARG A 110 27.08 -21.07 -2.82
C ARG A 110 28.40 -20.78 -2.12
N LEU A 111 29.07 -19.73 -2.53
CA LEU A 111 30.27 -19.28 -1.85
C LEU A 111 29.91 -18.83 -0.43
N LYS A 112 30.51 -19.45 0.59
CA LYS A 112 30.35 -19.01 1.96
C LYS A 112 31.36 -17.91 2.28
N LEU A 113 30.86 -16.75 2.69
CA LEU A 113 31.64 -15.62 3.13
C LEU A 113 31.68 -15.62 4.67
N GLU A 114 32.89 -15.50 5.24
CA GLU A 114 33.12 -15.60 6.71
C GLU A 114 33.04 -14.24 7.41
N HIS A 115 32.58 -13.20 6.73
CA HIS A 115 32.43 -11.88 7.33
C HIS A 115 30.97 -11.64 7.80
N VAL A 116 30.82 -10.67 8.71
CA VAL A 116 29.52 -10.20 9.19
C VAL A 116 29.18 -8.94 8.40
N ALA A 117 28.09 -9.01 7.63
CA ALA A 117 27.53 -7.84 6.96
C ALA A 117 26.49 -7.15 7.86
N TYR A 118 26.27 -5.87 7.63
CA TYR A 118 25.37 -5.04 8.42
C TYR A 118 24.24 -4.52 7.55
N ALA A 119 23.01 -4.87 7.89
CA ALA A 119 21.83 -4.19 7.39
C ALA A 119 21.67 -2.85 8.12
N ILE A 120 21.44 -1.78 7.39
CA ILE A 120 21.31 -0.42 7.94
C ILE A 120 19.84 0.00 7.81
N ASP A 121 19.02 -0.52 8.68
CA ASP A 121 17.57 -0.34 8.73
C ASP A 121 17.14 0.33 10.03
N ASN A 122 15.86 0.70 10.10
CA ASN A 122 15.24 1.07 11.35
C ASN A 122 15.19 -0.13 12.32
N GLU A 123 15.26 0.13 13.63
CA GLU A 123 15.19 -0.92 14.66
C GLU A 123 13.91 -1.80 14.54
N SER A 124 12.84 -1.24 13.99
CA SER A 124 11.58 -1.93 13.77
C SER A 124 11.49 -2.69 12.44
N SER A 125 12.53 -2.67 11.62
CA SER A 125 12.54 -3.42 10.34
C SER A 125 12.48 -4.92 10.61
N THR A 126 11.60 -5.60 9.90
CA THR A 126 11.39 -7.05 10.03
C THR A 126 11.82 -7.83 8.81
N ASP A 127 12.23 -7.14 7.76
CA ASP A 127 12.54 -7.69 6.44
C ASP A 127 13.75 -7.01 5.78
N PRO A 128 14.95 -7.05 6.39
CA PRO A 128 16.13 -6.48 5.76
C PRO A 128 16.42 -7.14 4.41
N ASP A 129 16.45 -6.32 3.36
CA ASP A 129 16.65 -6.79 1.98
C ASP A 129 18.09 -6.62 1.52
N ASP A 130 18.86 -5.74 2.16
CA ASP A 130 20.23 -5.47 1.82
C ASP A 130 21.13 -5.35 3.05
N ALA A 131 22.41 -5.65 2.84
CA ALA A 131 23.45 -5.48 3.86
C ALA A 131 24.79 -5.16 3.22
N ILE A 132 25.65 -4.49 3.95
CA ILE A 132 26.97 -4.07 3.48
C ILE A 132 28.10 -4.57 4.40
N PHE A 133 29.26 -4.76 3.81
CA PHE A 133 30.50 -5.05 4.51
C PHE A 133 31.68 -4.44 3.75
N PHE A 134 32.68 -3.91 4.47
CA PHE A 134 33.91 -3.41 3.88
C PHE A 134 35.10 -4.21 4.46
N ASP A 135 35.87 -4.84 3.59
CA ASP A 135 36.99 -5.72 4.00
C ASP A 135 38.35 -4.97 4.10
N GLY A 136 38.37 -3.66 3.84
CA GLY A 136 39.56 -2.82 3.79
C GLY A 136 40.04 -2.50 2.36
N GLU A 137 39.55 -3.22 1.36
CA GLU A 137 39.82 -2.99 -0.05
C GLU A 137 38.53 -2.93 -0.89
N TYR A 138 37.56 -3.78 -0.58
CA TYR A 138 36.33 -3.92 -1.35
C TYR A 138 35.12 -3.60 -0.48
N LEU A 139 34.16 -2.89 -1.05
CA LEU A 139 32.80 -2.81 -0.55
C LEU A 139 32.00 -3.99 -1.06
N TRP A 140 31.43 -4.77 -0.15
CA TRP A 140 30.49 -5.83 -0.44
C TRP A 140 29.08 -5.34 -0.20
N VAL A 141 28.21 -5.59 -1.19
CA VAL A 141 26.77 -5.32 -1.10
C VAL A 141 26.05 -6.65 -1.29
N HIS A 142 25.29 -7.05 -0.29
CA HIS A 142 24.53 -8.28 -0.26
C HIS A 142 23.05 -7.94 -0.40
N ILE A 143 22.35 -8.59 -1.31
CA ILE A 143 20.92 -8.42 -1.57
C ILE A 143 20.22 -9.73 -1.33
N ALA A 144 19.12 -9.73 -0.59
CA ALA A 144 18.24 -10.88 -0.41
C ALA A 144 17.86 -11.47 -1.79
N ASP A 145 17.84 -12.78 -1.92
CA ASP A 145 17.69 -13.47 -3.22
C ASP A 145 16.38 -14.26 -3.36
N PRO A 146 15.20 -13.62 -3.24
CA PRO A 146 13.93 -14.30 -3.53
C PRO A 146 13.81 -14.68 -5.00
N ALA A 147 14.56 -14.03 -5.91
CA ALA A 147 14.57 -14.34 -7.33
C ALA A 147 15.10 -15.76 -7.64
N SER A 148 15.83 -16.38 -6.73
CA SER A 148 16.27 -17.79 -6.87
C SER A 148 15.09 -18.78 -6.99
N THR A 149 13.90 -18.41 -6.53
CA THR A 149 12.67 -19.24 -6.58
C THR A 149 11.50 -18.60 -7.30
N VAL A 150 11.60 -17.31 -7.65
CA VAL A 150 10.57 -16.61 -8.42
C VAL A 150 10.90 -16.68 -9.90
N PHE A 151 10.33 -17.66 -10.58
CA PHE A 151 10.55 -17.84 -12.02
C PHE A 151 9.75 -16.83 -12.84
N PRO A 152 10.30 -16.30 -13.94
CA PRO A 152 9.58 -15.43 -14.86
C PRO A 152 8.23 -16.03 -15.29
N ASP A 153 7.20 -15.19 -15.33
CA ASP A 153 5.81 -15.54 -15.71
C ASP A 153 5.10 -16.56 -14.79
N SER A 154 5.70 -16.93 -13.67
CA SER A 154 5.00 -17.67 -12.61
C SER A 154 3.86 -16.84 -12.00
N SER A 155 2.97 -17.47 -11.23
CA SER A 155 1.91 -16.77 -10.51
C SER A 155 2.46 -15.74 -9.52
N ILE A 156 3.57 -16.09 -8.84
CA ILE A 156 4.26 -15.22 -7.89
C ILE A 156 4.83 -13.99 -8.61
N ASP A 157 5.57 -14.19 -9.71
CA ASP A 157 6.14 -13.12 -10.49
C ASP A 157 5.07 -12.16 -11.05
N LYS A 158 3.97 -12.70 -11.55
CA LYS A 158 2.83 -11.90 -12.04
C LYS A 158 2.19 -11.07 -10.91
N ALA A 159 1.97 -11.68 -9.74
CA ALA A 159 1.42 -11.00 -8.58
C ALA A 159 2.38 -9.90 -8.06
N ALA A 160 3.69 -10.18 -8.00
CA ALA A 160 4.71 -9.22 -7.61
C ALA A 160 4.80 -8.05 -8.59
N ARG A 161 4.79 -8.31 -9.92
CA ARG A 161 4.78 -7.25 -10.95
C ARG A 161 3.56 -6.32 -10.85
N VAL A 162 2.38 -6.86 -10.56
CA VAL A 162 1.17 -6.06 -10.38
C VAL A 162 1.29 -5.13 -9.15
N ARG A 163 1.96 -5.60 -8.08
CA ARG A 163 2.19 -4.78 -6.88
C ARG A 163 3.31 -3.76 -7.09
N GLY A 164 4.39 -4.15 -7.74
CA GLY A 164 5.55 -3.32 -8.06
C GLY A 164 6.47 -3.03 -6.87
N ALA A 165 5.95 -2.99 -5.66
CA ALA A 165 6.70 -2.76 -4.42
C ALA A 165 5.90 -3.20 -3.18
N THR A 166 6.55 -3.32 -2.05
CA THR A 166 5.90 -3.36 -0.74
C THR A 166 5.35 -1.97 -0.41
N LEU A 167 4.10 -1.91 0.04
CA LEU A 167 3.43 -0.67 0.45
C LEU A 167 3.55 -0.49 1.96
N TYR A 168 4.25 0.55 2.40
CA TYR A 168 4.36 0.95 3.80
C TYR A 168 3.47 2.17 4.04
N ILE A 169 2.47 2.02 4.90
CA ILE A 169 1.53 3.08 5.27
C ILE A 169 1.24 3.01 6.78
N PRO A 170 0.72 4.09 7.39
CA PRO A 170 0.43 4.09 8.82
C PRO A 170 -0.49 2.97 9.30
N GLU A 171 -1.37 2.49 8.43
CA GLU A 171 -2.32 1.41 8.73
C GLU A 171 -1.66 0.02 8.75
N GLY A 172 -0.47 -0.11 8.17
CA GLY A 172 0.26 -1.38 8.12
C GLY A 172 1.10 -1.53 6.86
N THR A 173 1.64 -2.73 6.68
CA THR A 173 2.47 -3.09 5.54
C THR A 173 1.72 -4.07 4.64
N ALA A 174 1.67 -3.79 3.34
CA ALA A 174 1.17 -4.72 2.33
C ALA A 174 2.36 -5.16 1.46
N ARG A 175 2.85 -6.37 1.69
CA ARG A 175 4.10 -6.86 1.10
C ARG A 175 3.93 -7.26 -0.36
N MET A 176 4.97 -7.02 -1.15
CA MET A 176 5.04 -7.45 -2.56
C MET A 176 5.09 -8.98 -2.68
N LEU A 177 5.81 -9.64 -1.78
CA LEU A 177 5.87 -11.10 -1.62
C LEU A 177 5.11 -11.52 -0.36
N CYS A 178 4.83 -12.81 -0.17
CA CYS A 178 4.11 -13.29 1.01
C CYS A 178 4.94 -13.13 2.29
N GLU A 179 4.26 -13.00 3.43
CA GLU A 179 4.93 -12.85 4.73
C GLU A 179 5.69 -14.12 5.14
N ASP A 180 5.18 -15.28 4.78
CA ASP A 180 5.78 -16.56 5.13
C ASP A 180 7.18 -16.76 4.53
N CYS A 181 7.56 -15.99 3.49
CA CYS A 181 8.89 -16.07 2.89
C CYS A 181 9.97 -15.26 3.64
N LEU A 182 9.61 -14.39 4.57
CA LEU A 182 10.57 -13.52 5.25
C LEU A 182 11.65 -14.30 5.96
N GLU A 183 11.28 -15.35 6.70
CA GLU A 183 12.23 -16.19 7.45
C GLU A 183 13.29 -16.83 6.54
N ASP A 184 12.94 -17.14 5.30
CA ASP A 184 13.82 -17.79 4.36
C ASP A 184 14.70 -16.83 3.55
N TYR A 185 14.25 -15.59 3.33
CA TYR A 185 14.90 -14.66 2.42
C TYR A 185 15.42 -13.39 3.05
N ALA A 186 14.78 -12.85 4.11
CA ALA A 186 15.28 -11.64 4.75
C ALA A 186 16.65 -11.87 5.41
N LEU A 187 17.54 -10.91 5.24
CA LEU A 187 18.91 -11.01 5.72
C LEU A 187 18.95 -10.92 7.25
N GLY A 188 19.77 -11.77 7.89
CA GLY A 188 20.01 -11.72 9.33
C GLY A 188 18.91 -12.34 10.21
N LEU A 189 17.81 -12.85 9.66
CA LEU A 189 16.84 -13.61 10.44
C LEU A 189 17.34 -15.01 10.78
N LYS A 190 18.24 -15.56 9.96
CA LYS A 190 18.99 -16.80 10.20
C LYS A 190 20.48 -16.48 10.40
N LYS A 191 21.21 -17.42 10.97
CA LYS A 191 22.67 -17.28 11.17
C LYS A 191 23.39 -17.07 9.84
N ASP A 192 23.03 -17.83 8.83
CA ASP A 192 23.55 -17.72 7.47
C ASP A 192 22.34 -17.44 6.55
N SER A 193 22.43 -16.40 5.73
CA SER A 193 21.39 -16.01 4.77
C SER A 193 21.93 -16.12 3.34
N ASN A 194 21.10 -16.63 2.43
CA ASN A 194 21.42 -16.63 1.01
C ASN A 194 21.28 -15.21 0.45
N ALA A 195 22.28 -14.77 -0.27
CA ALA A 195 22.29 -13.45 -0.88
C ALA A 195 22.91 -13.48 -2.28
N LEU A 196 22.49 -12.55 -3.11
CA LEU A 196 23.23 -12.14 -4.29
C LEU A 196 24.22 -11.06 -3.87
N SER A 197 25.51 -11.29 -4.06
CA SER A 197 26.55 -10.41 -3.54
C SER A 197 27.32 -9.74 -4.67
N PHE A 198 27.58 -8.45 -4.50
CA PHE A 198 28.42 -7.65 -5.38
C PHE A 198 29.66 -7.20 -4.63
N ARG A 199 30.83 -7.43 -5.22
CA ARG A 199 32.11 -6.92 -4.71
C ARG A 199 32.55 -5.75 -5.58
N ILE A 200 32.73 -4.60 -4.96
CA ILE A 200 32.97 -3.32 -5.62
C ILE A 200 34.31 -2.78 -5.09
N LYS A 201 35.21 -2.47 -6.00
CA LYS A 201 36.44 -1.77 -5.63
C LYS A 201 36.22 -0.26 -5.72
N LEU A 202 36.67 0.46 -4.69
CA LEU A 202 36.64 1.91 -4.63
C LEU A 202 38.07 2.45 -4.80
N ASP A 203 38.19 3.56 -5.49
CA ASP A 203 39.44 4.32 -5.56
C ASP A 203 39.65 5.18 -4.30
N ASP A 204 40.78 5.91 -4.24
CA ASP A 204 41.13 6.78 -3.11
C ASP A 204 40.12 7.94 -2.88
N ASN A 205 39.27 8.23 -3.83
CA ASN A 205 38.20 9.24 -3.74
C ASN A 205 36.85 8.62 -3.42
N TYR A 206 36.79 7.31 -3.13
CA TYR A 206 35.55 6.52 -2.93
C TYR A 206 34.64 6.43 -4.16
N GLU A 207 35.20 6.64 -5.38
CA GLU A 207 34.52 6.41 -6.62
C GLU A 207 34.66 4.94 -7.04
N ILE A 208 33.62 4.42 -7.70
CA ILE A 208 33.60 3.02 -8.14
C ILE A 208 34.61 2.82 -9.28
N GLU A 209 35.61 1.98 -9.05
CA GLU A 209 36.43 1.47 -10.15
C GLU A 209 35.57 0.55 -11.05
N ASN A 210 35.83 0.56 -12.38
CA ASN A 210 35.04 -0.16 -13.38
C ASN A 210 35.09 -1.71 -13.28
N ASN A 211 35.32 -2.25 -12.08
CA ASN A 211 35.40 -3.69 -11.81
C ASN A 211 34.40 -4.08 -10.71
N ILE A 212 33.17 -4.38 -11.14
CA ILE A 212 32.16 -4.98 -10.26
C ILE A 212 32.11 -6.47 -10.54
N SER A 213 32.37 -7.29 -9.52
CA SER A 213 32.23 -8.75 -9.61
C SER A 213 30.97 -9.19 -8.88
N LYS A 214 30.22 -10.09 -9.51
CA LYS A 214 29.03 -10.73 -8.95
C LYS A 214 29.39 -12.07 -8.33
N TYR A 215 28.86 -12.38 -7.17
CA TYR A 215 29.06 -13.61 -6.41
C TYR A 215 27.75 -14.17 -5.90
#